data_5db8e1f4aa631d322c5ead2f5655e77e
#
_entry.id   5db8e1f4aa631d322c5ead2f5655e77e
#
_cell.length_a   1.000
_cell.length_b   1.000
_cell.length_c   1.000
_cell.angle_alpha   90.00
_cell.angle_beta   90.00
_cell.angle_gamma   90.00
#
_symmetry.space_group_name_H-M   'P 1'
#
loop_
_entity.id
_entity.type
_entity.pdbx_description
1 polymer ?
#
loop_
_entity_poly.entity_id
_entity_poly.type
_entity_poly.pdbx_seq_one_letter_code
_entity_poly.pdbx_strand_id
1 'polypeptide(L)'
;MKKILLIPFAVLLFSCNSTKKTVEESNNNSSEVKKTSTTNLYEVLTQSAYQGKEDKSYEVIKDKTSLQNLYALVNDTEVPKVDFSKSRIVALFLGQRNSGGYEIKVKNVEEKAGKIVVTVEETKPEGMATMAITNPYTIVKINSTKEIIFK
;
A
#
# COMPACT_ATOMS: atom_id res chain seq x y z
N MET A 1 27.79 55.42 -36.72
CA MET A 1 28.39 56.36 -35.75
C MET A 1 27.80 56.08 -34.38
N LYS A 2 28.66 56.08 -33.37
CA LYS A 2 28.48 55.95 -31.92
C LYS A 2 28.36 54.47 -31.44
N LYS A 3 29.47 53.91 -31.02
CA LYS A 3 30.25 53.98 -29.75
C LYS A 3 29.49 53.22 -28.64
N ILE A 4 29.92 52.01 -28.32
CA ILE A 4 30.78 51.55 -27.21
C ILE A 4 30.21 51.94 -25.86
N LEU A 5 29.86 50.92 -25.07
CA LEU A 5 30.35 50.85 -23.69
C LEU A 5 30.30 49.40 -23.15
N LEU A 6 31.46 48.86 -22.98
CA LEU A 6 31.77 47.66 -22.21
C LEU A 6 31.76 48.07 -20.71
N ILE A 7 31.06 47.30 -19.89
CA ILE A 7 31.33 47.31 -18.45
C ILE A 7 31.41 45.85 -18.00
N PRO A 8 32.56 45.43 -17.52
CA PRO A 8 32.67 44.16 -16.81
C PRO A 8 32.34 44.42 -15.33
N PHE A 9 31.46 43.59 -14.76
CA PHE A 9 31.32 43.62 -13.30
C PHE A 9 31.67 42.25 -12.75
N ALA A 10 32.66 42.36 -11.88
CA ALA A 10 33.39 41.28 -11.25
C ALA A 10 32.59 40.50 -10.21
N VAL A 11 32.87 39.23 -10.20
CA VAL A 11 33.06 38.29 -9.07
C VAL A 11 32.81 38.87 -7.67
N LEU A 12 31.92 38.23 -6.93
CA LEU A 12 32.14 38.01 -5.50
C LEU A 12 31.58 36.64 -5.11
N LEU A 13 32.50 35.74 -4.84
CA LEU A 13 32.32 34.53 -4.08
C LEU A 13 32.05 34.89 -2.64
N PHE A 14 30.94 34.53 -2.10
CA PHE A 14 30.77 34.39 -0.65
C PHE A 14 30.52 32.94 -0.30
N SER A 15 31.60 32.29 0.04
CA SER A 15 31.63 31.15 0.92
C SER A 15 31.28 31.60 2.33
N CYS A 16 30.25 31.07 2.93
CA CYS A 16 30.09 31.09 4.38
C CYS A 16 29.63 29.72 4.84
N ASN A 17 30.61 29.01 5.36
CA ASN A 17 30.44 27.93 6.31
C ASN A 17 30.11 28.54 7.67
N SER A 18 29.05 28.09 8.35
CA SER A 18 29.04 27.94 9.81
C SER A 18 27.72 27.44 10.36
N THR A 19 27.74 26.22 10.89
CA THR A 19 27.42 25.85 12.27
C THR A 19 26.02 26.11 12.82
N LYS A 20 25.33 24.97 13.10
CA LYS A 20 24.46 24.64 14.24
C LYS A 20 23.50 25.69 14.79
N LYS A 21 22.22 25.39 14.75
CA LYS A 21 21.40 25.17 15.97
C LYS A 21 20.04 24.56 15.62
N THR A 22 19.84 23.40 16.14
CA THR A 22 18.66 22.81 16.79
C THR A 22 17.45 23.73 16.98
N VAL A 23 16.28 23.27 16.57
CA VAL A 23 15.07 23.10 17.40
C VAL A 23 13.87 22.77 16.49
N GLU A 24 13.33 21.59 16.72
CA GLU A 24 11.93 21.14 16.83
C GLU A 24 11.08 21.17 15.56
N GLU A 25 10.81 19.98 15.11
CA GLU A 25 9.65 19.11 15.41
C GLU A 25 8.38 19.56 14.67
N SER A 26 8.15 18.92 13.54
CA SER A 26 6.80 18.57 13.12
C SER A 26 6.82 17.16 12.56
N ASN A 27 6.32 16.28 13.38
CA ASN A 27 6.19 14.85 13.22
C ASN A 27 5.14 14.55 12.14
N ASN A 28 5.55 14.36 10.90
CA ASN A 28 4.74 13.66 9.91
C ASN A 28 5.28 12.25 9.80
N ASN A 29 4.75 11.40 10.66
CA ASN A 29 4.97 9.98 10.65
C ASN A 29 4.23 9.34 9.44
N SER A 30 4.80 9.53 8.27
CA SER A 30 4.54 8.68 7.12
C SER A 30 5.34 7.41 7.37
N SER A 31 4.66 6.38 7.83
CA SER A 31 5.24 5.05 7.98
C SER A 31 5.70 4.57 6.61
N GLU A 32 6.96 4.84 6.27
CA GLU A 32 7.64 4.11 5.20
C GLU A 32 7.66 2.63 5.61
N VAL A 33 6.75 1.87 5.02
CA VAL A 33 6.84 0.42 5.03
C VAL A 33 8.16 0.05 4.36
N LYS A 34 9.13 -0.33 5.18
CA LYS A 34 10.43 -0.84 4.80
C LYS A 34 10.24 -1.98 3.81
N LYS A 35 10.40 -1.66 2.52
CA LYS A 35 10.31 -2.58 1.41
C LYS A 35 11.48 -3.55 1.48
N THR A 36 11.31 -4.62 2.23
CA THR A 36 12.23 -5.75 2.16
C THR A 36 12.07 -6.35 0.78
N SER A 37 13.12 -6.32 -0.02
CA SER A 37 13.18 -6.88 -1.36
C SER A 37 13.12 -8.40 -1.30
N THR A 38 11.92 -8.91 -1.24
CA THR A 38 11.61 -10.27 -1.69
C THR A 38 10.94 -10.08 -3.04
N THR A 39 11.46 -10.72 -4.06
CA THR A 39 10.98 -10.77 -5.45
C THR A 39 9.53 -10.27 -5.57
N ASN A 40 9.24 -9.32 -6.44
CA ASN A 40 7.94 -8.66 -6.63
C ASN A 40 6.78 -9.63 -6.93
N LEU A 41 6.54 -10.61 -6.04
CA LEU A 41 5.46 -11.58 -6.19
C LEU A 41 4.10 -10.96 -5.93
N TYR A 42 4.03 -9.87 -5.18
CA TYR A 42 2.75 -9.19 -4.92
C TYR A 42 2.90 -7.68 -4.78
N GLU A 43 1.80 -7.00 -4.96
CA GLU A 43 1.64 -5.56 -4.82
C GLU A 43 0.31 -5.28 -4.12
N VAL A 44 0.33 -4.42 -3.09
CA VAL A 44 -0.91 -3.98 -2.43
C VAL A 44 -1.57 -2.92 -3.30
N LEU A 45 -2.82 -3.15 -3.70
CA LEU A 45 -3.60 -2.24 -4.54
C LEU A 45 -4.42 -1.27 -3.70
N THR A 46 -5.13 -1.78 -2.71
CA THR A 46 -5.93 -0.97 -1.79
C THR A 46 -6.10 -1.66 -0.45
N GLN A 47 -6.24 -0.88 0.61
CA GLN A 47 -6.45 -1.34 1.97
C GLN A 47 -7.27 -0.30 2.72
N SER A 48 -8.25 -0.75 3.49
CA SER A 48 -9.06 0.13 4.33
C SER A 48 -9.52 -0.59 5.58
N ALA A 49 -9.79 0.18 6.63
CA ALA A 49 -10.45 -0.31 7.83
C ALA A 49 -11.99 -0.35 7.69
N TYR A 50 -12.54 0.17 6.59
CA TYR A 50 -13.97 0.30 6.37
C TYR A 50 -14.36 -0.31 5.04
N GLN A 51 -15.67 -0.51 4.84
CA GLN A 51 -16.26 -0.92 3.55
C GLN A 51 -15.90 -2.33 3.07
N GLY A 52 -15.28 -3.17 3.90
CA GLY A 52 -15.14 -4.58 3.62
C GLY A 52 -16.43 -5.37 3.87
N LYS A 53 -16.35 -6.69 3.75
CA LYS A 53 -17.46 -7.60 4.03
C LYS A 53 -17.72 -7.74 5.53
N GLU A 54 -18.96 -8.06 5.89
CA GLU A 54 -19.31 -8.39 7.28
C GLU A 54 -18.72 -9.73 7.71
N ASP A 55 -18.64 -10.68 6.78
CA ASP A 55 -18.06 -11.99 7.02
C ASP A 55 -16.58 -12.01 6.65
N LYS A 56 -15.79 -12.72 7.47
CA LYS A 56 -14.39 -13.00 7.16
C LYS A 56 -14.30 -13.93 5.94
N SER A 57 -13.56 -13.50 4.93
CA SER A 57 -13.35 -14.31 3.72
C SER A 57 -12.05 -13.95 3.01
N TYR A 58 -11.51 -14.92 2.26
CA TYR A 58 -10.36 -14.75 1.39
C TYR A 58 -10.75 -15.21 -0.01
N GLU A 59 -10.56 -14.34 -1.00
CA GLU A 59 -11.06 -14.55 -2.35
C GLU A 59 -9.93 -14.42 -3.37
N VAL A 60 -9.97 -15.27 -4.40
CA VAL A 60 -9.06 -15.20 -5.54
C VAL A 60 -9.85 -14.81 -6.77
N ILE A 61 -9.57 -13.62 -7.30
CA ILE A 61 -10.21 -13.04 -8.48
C ILE A 61 -9.36 -13.37 -9.71
N LYS A 62 -9.99 -13.91 -10.73
CA LYS A 62 -9.31 -14.45 -11.92
C LYS A 62 -9.68 -13.74 -13.22
N ASP A 63 -10.62 -12.80 -13.17
CA ASP A 63 -11.13 -12.10 -14.35
C ASP A 63 -11.54 -10.64 -14.05
N LYS A 64 -11.73 -9.87 -15.12
CA LYS A 64 -12.04 -8.45 -15.05
C LYS A 64 -13.42 -8.16 -14.44
N THR A 65 -14.42 -8.98 -14.77
CA THR A 65 -15.80 -8.75 -14.29
C THR A 65 -15.86 -8.94 -12.78
N SER A 66 -15.25 -10.03 -12.28
CA SER A 66 -15.13 -10.28 -10.85
C SER A 66 -14.36 -9.17 -10.14
N LEU A 67 -13.31 -8.60 -10.77
CA LEU A 67 -12.58 -7.46 -10.22
C LEU A 67 -13.46 -6.22 -10.12
N GLN A 68 -14.25 -5.91 -11.15
CA GLN A 68 -15.18 -4.78 -11.12
C GLN A 68 -16.21 -4.94 -10.01
N ASN A 69 -16.77 -6.14 -9.84
CA ASN A 69 -17.73 -6.44 -8.77
C ASN A 69 -17.09 -6.30 -7.38
N LEU A 70 -15.84 -6.73 -7.21
CA LEU A 70 -15.08 -6.57 -5.97
C LEU A 70 -14.90 -5.10 -5.60
N TYR A 71 -14.51 -4.25 -6.57
CA TYR A 71 -14.30 -2.83 -6.33
C TYR A 71 -15.63 -2.09 -6.05
N ALA A 72 -16.69 -2.46 -6.75
CA ALA A 72 -18.04 -1.96 -6.44
C ALA A 72 -18.49 -2.34 -5.02
N LEU A 73 -18.19 -3.55 -4.55
CA LEU A 73 -18.53 -4.02 -3.21
C LEU A 73 -17.83 -3.19 -2.13
N VAL A 74 -16.55 -2.85 -2.31
CA VAL A 74 -15.78 -2.04 -1.37
C VAL A 74 -15.96 -0.54 -1.61
N ASN A 75 -16.92 -0.15 -2.46
CA ASN A 75 -17.26 1.22 -2.81
C ASN A 75 -16.06 2.05 -3.30
N ASP A 76 -15.16 1.39 -4.03
CA ASP A 76 -14.00 2.01 -4.66
C ASP A 76 -14.23 2.08 -6.18
N THR A 77 -14.06 3.25 -6.77
CA THR A 77 -14.30 3.51 -8.20
C THR A 77 -13.03 3.37 -9.05
N GLU A 78 -11.86 3.30 -8.43
CA GLU A 78 -10.57 3.25 -9.13
C GLU A 78 -10.14 1.81 -9.43
N VAL A 79 -10.88 1.13 -10.31
CA VAL A 79 -10.56 -0.26 -10.69
C VAL A 79 -9.25 -0.32 -11.47
N PRO A 80 -8.21 -1.01 -10.97
CA PRO A 80 -6.92 -1.09 -11.65
C PRO A 80 -6.98 -1.94 -12.91
N LYS A 81 -6.10 -1.63 -13.86
CA LYS A 81 -5.89 -2.47 -15.04
C LYS A 81 -5.00 -3.65 -14.68
N VAL A 82 -5.53 -4.86 -14.79
CA VAL A 82 -4.83 -6.10 -14.45
C VAL A 82 -4.80 -7.03 -15.65
N ASP A 83 -3.62 -7.58 -15.95
CA ASP A 83 -3.43 -8.64 -16.94
C ASP A 83 -3.63 -10.00 -16.25
N PHE A 84 -4.83 -10.56 -16.37
CA PHE A 84 -5.19 -11.85 -15.76
C PHE A 84 -4.54 -13.05 -16.45
N SER A 85 -3.84 -12.86 -17.57
CA SER A 85 -3.01 -13.93 -18.16
C SER A 85 -1.73 -14.16 -17.35
N LYS A 86 -1.31 -13.19 -16.53
CA LYS A 86 -0.06 -13.21 -15.77
C LYS A 86 -0.25 -13.05 -14.25
N SER A 87 -1.42 -12.56 -13.83
CA SER A 87 -1.67 -12.19 -12.45
C SER A 87 -3.01 -12.69 -11.92
N ARG A 88 -3.14 -12.72 -10.62
CA ARG A 88 -4.40 -12.92 -9.88
C ARG A 88 -4.56 -11.79 -8.88
N ILE A 89 -5.80 -11.49 -8.53
CA ILE A 89 -6.09 -10.59 -7.41
C ILE A 89 -6.52 -11.44 -6.22
N VAL A 90 -6.04 -11.07 -5.06
CA VAL A 90 -6.45 -11.64 -3.78
C VAL A 90 -7.12 -10.54 -2.97
N ALA A 91 -8.32 -10.81 -2.51
CA ALA A 91 -9.04 -9.96 -1.58
C ALA A 91 -9.15 -10.66 -0.22
N LEU A 92 -8.70 -9.98 0.81
CA LEU A 92 -8.72 -10.43 2.19
C LEU A 92 -9.71 -9.57 2.96
N PHE A 93 -10.72 -10.18 3.55
CA PHE A 93 -11.71 -9.53 4.40
C PHE A 93 -11.59 -10.07 5.82
N LEU A 94 -11.43 -9.18 6.79
CA LEU A 94 -11.35 -9.57 8.20
C LEU A 94 -12.72 -9.85 8.81
N GLY A 95 -13.77 -9.33 8.18
CA GLY A 95 -15.12 -9.30 8.72
C GLY A 95 -15.34 -8.13 9.68
N GLN A 96 -16.58 -7.96 10.11
CA GLN A 96 -16.99 -6.87 10.99
C GLN A 96 -16.30 -6.95 12.35
N ARG A 97 -15.87 -5.78 12.85
CA ARG A 97 -15.31 -5.56 14.18
C ARG A 97 -16.03 -4.40 14.87
N ASN A 98 -16.16 -4.48 16.18
CA ASN A 98 -16.89 -3.50 16.99
C ASN A 98 -16.00 -2.32 17.44
N SER A 99 -14.75 -2.27 16.96
CA SER A 99 -13.83 -1.18 17.28
C SER A 99 -12.85 -0.95 16.13
N GLY A 100 -12.21 0.21 16.12
CA GLY A 100 -11.08 0.51 15.23
C GLY A 100 -9.80 -0.23 15.63
N GLY A 101 -8.76 -0.10 14.81
CA GLY A 101 -7.42 -0.65 15.07
C GLY A 101 -7.23 -2.11 14.65
N TYR A 102 -8.24 -2.74 14.08
CA TYR A 102 -8.08 -4.05 13.42
C TYR A 102 -7.60 -3.87 12.00
N GLU A 103 -6.69 -4.73 11.59
CA GLU A 103 -6.18 -4.79 10.20
C GLU A 103 -6.06 -6.23 9.73
N ILE A 104 -6.14 -6.41 8.42
CA ILE A 104 -5.78 -7.64 7.73
C ILE A 104 -4.82 -7.30 6.60
N LYS A 105 -3.72 -8.03 6.49
CA LYS A 105 -2.70 -7.77 5.47
C LYS A 105 -1.98 -9.03 5.04
N VAL A 106 -1.30 -8.94 3.91
CA VAL A 106 -0.38 -9.97 3.45
C VAL A 106 0.96 -9.77 4.17
N LYS A 107 1.35 -10.77 4.97
CA LYS A 107 2.65 -10.80 5.65
C LYS A 107 3.76 -11.26 4.71
N ASN A 108 3.50 -12.29 3.92
CA ASN A 108 4.46 -12.88 2.99
C ASN A 108 3.75 -13.56 1.83
N VAL A 109 4.41 -13.57 0.67
CA VAL A 109 4.01 -14.37 -0.49
C VAL A 109 5.23 -15.14 -0.98
N GLU A 110 5.13 -16.44 -1.04
CA GLU A 110 6.19 -17.32 -1.52
C GLU A 110 5.67 -18.37 -2.49
N GLU A 111 6.52 -18.81 -3.40
CA GLU A 111 6.22 -19.98 -4.23
C GLU A 111 6.77 -21.24 -3.55
N LYS A 112 5.89 -22.21 -3.30
CA LYS A 112 6.25 -23.46 -2.66
C LYS A 112 5.49 -24.63 -3.31
N ALA A 113 6.22 -25.68 -3.68
CA ALA A 113 5.65 -26.85 -4.32
C ALA A 113 4.73 -26.54 -5.53
N GLY A 114 5.10 -25.56 -6.36
CA GLY A 114 4.35 -25.17 -7.55
C GLY A 114 3.08 -24.34 -7.28
N LYS A 115 2.83 -23.96 -6.05
CA LYS A 115 1.71 -23.12 -5.61
C LYS A 115 2.22 -21.79 -5.03
N ILE A 116 1.37 -20.79 -4.98
CA ILE A 116 1.62 -19.54 -4.26
C ILE A 116 1.02 -19.65 -2.86
N VAL A 117 1.86 -19.51 -1.86
CA VAL A 117 1.45 -19.48 -0.45
C VAL A 117 1.37 -18.02 -0.02
N VAL A 118 0.18 -17.57 0.33
CA VAL A 118 -0.09 -16.24 0.88
C VAL A 118 -0.25 -16.36 2.38
N THR A 119 0.72 -15.84 3.12
CA THR A 119 0.64 -15.77 4.59
C THR A 119 -0.13 -14.51 4.96
N VAL A 120 -1.26 -14.69 5.63
CA VAL A 120 -2.13 -13.60 6.09
C VAL A 120 -1.78 -13.24 7.53
N GLU A 121 -1.76 -11.96 7.83
CA GLU A 121 -1.58 -11.44 9.17
C GLU A 121 -2.79 -10.59 9.57
N GLU A 122 -3.33 -10.90 10.74
CA GLU A 122 -4.43 -10.15 11.36
C GLU A 122 -3.87 -9.45 12.60
N THR A 123 -4.04 -8.14 12.66
CA THR A 123 -3.67 -7.34 13.83
C THR A 123 -4.90 -6.89 14.60
N LYS A 124 -4.75 -6.81 15.91
CA LYS A 124 -5.74 -6.30 16.84
C LYS A 124 -5.23 -4.99 17.44
N PRO A 125 -6.12 -4.09 17.86
CA PRO A 125 -5.68 -2.87 18.54
C PRO A 125 -4.96 -3.22 19.85
N GLU A 126 -3.86 -2.52 20.10
CA GLU A 126 -3.15 -2.55 21.36
C GLU A 126 -3.63 -1.36 22.23
N GLY A 127 -4.32 -1.65 23.34
CA GLY A 127 -4.84 -0.64 24.25
C GLY A 127 -6.24 -0.12 23.91
N MET A 128 -6.48 1.18 24.15
CA MET A 128 -7.78 1.80 23.89
C MET A 128 -8.01 1.95 22.38
N ALA A 129 -9.11 1.41 21.90
CA ALA A 129 -9.55 1.53 20.53
C ALA A 129 -10.79 2.43 20.42
N THR A 130 -10.96 3.07 19.28
CA THR A 130 -12.17 3.85 18.99
C THR A 130 -13.38 2.93 18.91
N MET A 131 -14.48 3.34 19.51
CA MET A 131 -15.77 2.64 19.40
C MET A 131 -16.40 2.96 18.05
N ALA A 132 -16.02 2.19 17.03
CA ALA A 132 -16.55 2.32 15.68
C ALA A 132 -16.67 0.92 15.06
N ILE A 133 -17.77 0.68 14.36
CA ILE A 133 -17.88 -0.54 13.53
C ILE A 133 -16.92 -0.41 12.36
N THR A 134 -16.07 -1.42 12.16
CA THR A 134 -15.10 -1.47 11.08
C THR A 134 -15.22 -2.79 10.31
N ASN A 135 -14.92 -2.75 9.02
CA ASN A 135 -14.89 -3.90 8.13
C ASN A 135 -13.57 -3.88 7.34
N PRO A 136 -12.46 -4.26 8.00
CA PRO A 136 -11.13 -4.15 7.39
C PRO A 136 -10.97 -5.10 6.21
N TYR A 137 -10.31 -4.60 5.14
CA TYR A 137 -9.95 -5.41 4.00
C TYR A 137 -8.61 -4.98 3.40
N THR A 138 -8.03 -5.89 2.62
CA THR A 138 -6.84 -5.62 1.81
C THR A 138 -6.97 -6.35 0.47
N ILE A 139 -6.72 -5.64 -0.62
CA ILE A 139 -6.68 -6.19 -1.98
C ILE A 139 -5.26 -6.11 -2.50
N VAL A 140 -4.74 -7.24 -2.96
CA VAL A 140 -3.39 -7.35 -3.50
C VAL A 140 -3.39 -8.00 -4.88
N LYS A 141 -2.45 -7.58 -5.73
CA LYS A 141 -2.14 -8.25 -6.99
C LYS A 141 -1.01 -9.26 -6.75
N ILE A 142 -1.21 -10.49 -7.16
CA ILE A 142 -0.20 -11.55 -7.17
C ILE A 142 0.31 -11.73 -8.59
N ASN A 143 1.61 -11.58 -8.81
CA ASN A 143 2.26 -11.73 -10.11
C ASN A 143 2.49 -13.21 -10.46
N SER A 144 1.41 -13.98 -10.44
CA SER A 144 1.39 -15.40 -10.77
C SER A 144 -0.03 -15.84 -11.11
N THR A 145 -0.15 -16.88 -11.94
CA THR A 145 -1.42 -17.53 -12.27
C THR A 145 -1.57 -18.90 -11.59
N LYS A 146 -0.56 -19.31 -10.82
CA LYS A 146 -0.56 -20.57 -10.08
C LYS A 146 -1.67 -20.61 -9.04
N GLU A 147 -1.97 -21.79 -8.56
CA GLU A 147 -2.92 -21.98 -7.46
C GLU A 147 -2.45 -21.24 -6.21
N ILE A 148 -3.36 -20.50 -5.59
CA ILE A 148 -3.09 -19.72 -4.38
C ILE A 148 -3.68 -20.48 -3.18
N ILE A 149 -2.88 -20.65 -2.14
CA ILE A 149 -3.30 -21.19 -0.84
C ILE A 149 -2.99 -20.16 0.25
N PHE A 150 -3.88 -20.07 1.21
CA PHE A 150 -3.77 -19.15 2.36
C PHE A 150 -3.27 -19.90 3.60
N LYS A 151 -2.44 -19.18 4.38
CA LYS A 151 -1.89 -19.67 5.64
C LYS A 151 -1.95 -18.61 6.74
#